data_4eccc1a5762553bccfc111c7fecf98c4
#
_entry.id   4eccc1a5762553bccfc111c7fecf98c4
#
_cell.length_a   1.000
_cell.length_b   1.000
_cell.length_c   1.000
_cell.angle_alpha   90.00
_cell.angle_beta   90.00
_cell.angle_gamma   90.00
#
_symmetry.space_group_name_H-M   'P 1'
#
loop_
_entity.id
_entity.type
_entity.pdbx_description
1 polymer ?
#
loop_
_entity_poly.entity_id
_entity_poly.type
_entity_poly.pdbx_seq_one_letter_code
_entity_poly.pdbx_strand_id
1 'polypeptide(L)'
;MFKAFLVKYAEIGIKGKNRYLFEDALIRQMEYVLKPVEGTFHVTKEQGRIYVLTEGDFDYEEALEALKRVFGIAYICPVVIKEDQGYEQLEKDVVAYVDHVYPDKNKSFKMHVRRAKKTYPGTSMELNADLGGAILDAFPEMKVDVHNPQLLITVEIREKIYIYSESIPGPGGMPIGTNGKAMLLLSGGIDSPVAGYMIAKRGVKINAVYFHAPPYTSERAKQKVVDLAKLVARYSGPINLYVVNFTDIQLYIYDQCPHDELTIIMRRYMMKIAERIGKEQGCLGLITGESIGQVASQTVQSLAATNEVCTMPVFRPVIGFDKQEIVDISLKINTYETSIQPYEDCCTIFVAKHPVTKPNIQMIKKSEKKLEEKIDEMMDQAVNTAERIYIEA
;
A
#
# COMPACT_ATOMS: atom_id res chain seq x y z
N MET A 1 -19.19 21.92 4.42
CA MET A 1 -20.22 21.19 5.13
C MET A 1 -19.65 20.10 6.02
N PHE A 2 -19.00 19.09 5.47
CA PHE A 2 -18.26 18.11 6.29
C PHE A 2 -17.01 18.78 6.87
N LYS A 3 -16.88 18.67 8.20
CA LYS A 3 -15.69 19.19 8.93
C LYS A 3 -14.96 18.05 9.64
N ALA A 4 -15.25 16.82 9.24
CA ALA A 4 -14.58 15.65 9.79
C ALA A 4 -14.76 14.42 8.89
N PHE A 5 -13.84 13.47 9.04
CA PHE A 5 -13.96 12.11 8.53
C PHE A 5 -13.94 11.12 9.69
N LEU A 6 -14.91 10.23 9.74
CA LEU A 6 -14.86 9.04 10.59
C LEU A 6 -14.09 7.95 9.85
N VAL A 7 -13.00 7.48 10.42
CA VAL A 7 -12.17 6.41 9.83
C VAL A 7 -12.52 5.08 10.51
N LYS A 8 -12.88 4.09 9.70
CA LYS A 8 -13.15 2.72 10.12
C LYS A 8 -11.98 1.82 9.70
N TYR A 9 -11.50 0.99 10.60
CA TYR A 9 -10.49 -0.04 10.33
C TYR A 9 -11.11 -1.44 10.52
N ALA A 10 -10.55 -2.46 9.86
CA ALA A 10 -11.03 -3.84 9.95
C ALA A 10 -10.09 -4.72 10.78
N GLU A 11 -8.97 -5.14 10.21
CA GLU A 11 -8.05 -6.10 10.83
C GLU A 11 -7.42 -5.62 12.14
N ILE A 12 -7.29 -4.30 12.33
CA ILE A 12 -6.81 -3.72 13.60
C ILE A 12 -7.73 -4.12 14.76
N GLY A 13 -9.04 -4.25 14.50
CA GLY A 13 -10.04 -4.58 15.51
C GLY A 13 -9.80 -5.92 16.23
N ILE A 14 -9.14 -6.89 15.59
CA ILE A 14 -8.87 -8.22 16.15
C ILE A 14 -7.54 -8.32 16.90
N LYS A 15 -6.76 -7.24 17.02
CA LYS A 15 -5.41 -7.25 17.65
C LYS A 15 -5.41 -7.30 19.18
N GLY A 16 -6.57 -7.44 19.81
CA GLY A 16 -6.70 -7.61 21.26
C GLY A 16 -6.00 -6.49 22.07
N LYS A 17 -5.17 -6.87 23.03
CA LYS A 17 -4.46 -5.93 23.92
C LYS A 17 -3.44 -5.03 23.19
N ASN A 18 -2.94 -5.45 22.03
CA ASN A 18 -1.96 -4.69 21.24
C ASN A 18 -2.60 -3.71 20.25
N ARG A 19 -3.93 -3.58 20.24
CA ARG A 19 -4.67 -2.73 19.30
C ARG A 19 -4.15 -1.30 19.28
N TYR A 20 -3.84 -0.73 20.44
CA TYR A 20 -3.37 0.65 20.56
C TYR A 20 -2.11 0.93 19.72
N LEU A 21 -1.17 -0.03 19.60
CA LEU A 21 0.03 0.14 18.77
C LEU A 21 -0.30 0.33 17.29
N PHE A 22 -1.30 -0.40 16.80
CA PHE A 22 -1.77 -0.30 15.41
C PHE A 22 -2.59 0.97 15.18
N GLU A 23 -3.43 1.35 16.15
CA GLU A 23 -4.20 2.60 16.07
C GLU A 23 -3.26 3.81 16.08
N ASP A 24 -2.26 3.83 16.94
CA ASP A 24 -1.27 4.92 17.01
C ASP A 24 -0.40 4.99 15.72
N ALA A 25 -0.07 3.83 15.14
CA ALA A 25 0.62 3.78 13.85
C ALA A 25 -0.27 4.31 12.72
N LEU A 26 -1.57 3.99 12.72
CA LEU A 26 -2.54 4.48 11.76
C LEU A 26 -2.71 6.00 11.87
N ILE A 27 -2.82 6.53 13.09
CA ILE A 27 -2.93 7.98 13.35
C ILE A 27 -1.71 8.71 12.77
N ARG A 28 -0.50 8.27 13.12
CA ARG A 28 0.74 8.88 12.58
C ARG A 28 0.80 8.88 11.06
N GLN A 29 0.30 7.83 10.40
CA GLN A 29 0.25 7.79 8.93
C GLN A 29 -0.77 8.75 8.35
N MET A 30 -1.95 8.87 8.96
CA MET A 30 -2.95 9.85 8.53
C MET A 30 -2.42 11.28 8.68
N GLU A 31 -1.81 11.60 9.84
CA GLU A 31 -1.16 12.90 10.07
C GLU A 31 -0.07 13.19 9.01
N TYR A 32 0.74 12.18 8.67
CA TYR A 32 1.79 12.32 7.67
C TYR A 32 1.25 12.64 6.28
N VAL A 33 0.23 11.91 5.81
CA VAL A 33 -0.31 12.12 4.45
C VAL A 33 -1.18 13.37 4.33
N LEU A 34 -1.73 13.86 5.45
CA LEU A 34 -2.51 15.11 5.49
C LEU A 34 -1.63 16.37 5.64
N LYS A 35 -0.36 16.21 6.02
CA LYS A 35 0.53 17.36 6.24
C LYS A 35 0.69 18.28 5.02
N PRO A 36 0.81 17.78 3.76
CA PRO A 36 0.90 18.64 2.57
C PRO A 36 -0.45 19.19 2.10
N VAL A 37 -1.58 18.66 2.59
CA VAL A 37 -2.93 19.05 2.17
C VAL A 37 -3.30 20.41 2.76
N GLU A 38 -3.93 21.28 1.97
CA GLU A 38 -4.41 22.58 2.45
C GLU A 38 -5.47 22.42 3.53
N GLY A 39 -5.25 23.05 4.69
CA GLY A 39 -6.13 22.97 5.85
C GLY A 39 -5.41 22.63 7.15
N THR A 40 -6.16 22.66 8.25
CA THR A 40 -5.69 22.25 9.57
C THR A 40 -6.42 20.97 9.97
N PHE A 41 -5.67 19.90 10.21
CA PHE A 41 -6.21 18.57 10.52
C PHE A 41 -5.75 18.10 11.91
N HIS A 42 -6.69 17.54 12.68
CA HIS A 42 -6.44 16.91 13.96
C HIS A 42 -6.96 15.48 13.95
N VAL A 43 -6.07 14.52 14.07
CA VAL A 43 -6.46 13.10 14.12
C VAL A 43 -6.65 12.70 15.58
N THR A 44 -7.87 12.34 15.95
CA THR A 44 -8.26 12.01 17.31
C THR A 44 -8.78 10.58 17.42
N LYS A 45 -8.64 10.01 18.61
CA LYS A 45 -9.15 8.67 18.94
C LYS A 45 -10.13 8.80 20.09
N GLU A 46 -11.37 8.42 19.84
CA GLU A 46 -12.43 8.47 20.83
C GLU A 46 -13.18 7.13 20.86
N GLN A 47 -13.22 6.48 22.02
CA GLN A 47 -14.01 5.26 22.27
C GLN A 47 -13.92 4.19 21.15
N GLY A 48 -12.70 3.92 20.65
CA GLY A 48 -12.43 2.93 19.59
C GLY A 48 -12.82 3.37 18.17
N ARG A 49 -13.02 4.68 17.97
CA ARG A 49 -13.15 5.34 16.66
C ARG A 49 -12.00 6.28 16.42
N ILE A 50 -11.65 6.50 15.18
CA ILE A 50 -10.65 7.49 14.79
C ILE A 50 -11.37 8.54 13.93
N TYR A 51 -11.15 9.79 14.27
CA TYR A 51 -11.69 10.94 13.54
C TYR A 51 -10.57 11.80 13.03
N VAL A 52 -10.72 12.29 11.81
CA VAL A 52 -9.93 13.39 11.26
C VAL A 52 -10.82 14.61 11.34
N LEU A 53 -10.52 15.52 12.28
CA LEU A 53 -11.24 16.77 12.49
C LEU A 53 -10.54 17.87 11.70
N THR A 54 -11.30 18.83 11.16
CA THR A 54 -10.76 19.98 10.44
C THR A 54 -11.15 21.28 11.10
N GLU A 55 -10.25 22.28 11.06
CA GLU A 55 -10.52 23.63 11.49
C GLU A 55 -10.46 24.58 10.28
N GLY A 56 -11.50 25.41 10.14
CA GLY A 56 -11.61 26.34 9.00
C GLY A 56 -11.93 25.66 7.67
N ASP A 57 -11.45 26.25 6.59
CA ASP A 57 -11.56 25.71 5.26
C ASP A 57 -10.40 24.75 4.97
N PHE A 58 -10.65 23.75 4.14
CA PHE A 58 -9.66 22.74 3.74
C PHE A 58 -9.99 22.16 2.38
N ASP A 59 -9.00 21.58 1.70
CA ASP A 59 -9.22 20.85 0.47
C ASP A 59 -9.79 19.45 0.79
N TYR A 60 -11.11 19.31 0.61
CA TYR A 60 -11.84 18.08 0.90
C TYR A 60 -11.41 16.92 -0.01
N GLU A 61 -11.28 17.16 -1.32
CA GLU A 61 -10.95 16.14 -2.29
C GLU A 61 -9.52 15.65 -2.10
N GLU A 62 -8.57 16.55 -1.90
CA GLU A 62 -7.18 16.20 -1.66
C GLU A 62 -7.01 15.44 -0.34
N ALA A 63 -7.70 15.86 0.73
CA ALA A 63 -7.70 15.15 2.01
C ALA A 63 -8.26 13.73 1.87
N LEU A 64 -9.37 13.56 1.16
CA LEU A 64 -9.97 12.26 0.90
C LEU A 64 -9.02 11.36 0.10
N GLU A 65 -8.41 11.87 -0.98
CA GLU A 65 -7.46 11.12 -1.80
C GLU A 65 -6.18 10.76 -1.01
N ALA A 66 -5.72 11.63 -0.11
CA ALA A 66 -4.62 11.32 0.80
C ALA A 66 -4.97 10.15 1.74
N LEU A 67 -6.15 10.18 2.38
CA LEU A 67 -6.62 9.13 3.27
C LEU A 67 -6.87 7.80 2.56
N LYS A 68 -7.30 7.81 1.30
CA LYS A 68 -7.47 6.60 0.46
C LYS A 68 -6.17 5.84 0.20
N ARG A 69 -5.01 6.42 0.49
CA ARG A 69 -3.71 5.76 0.34
C ARG A 69 -3.17 5.17 1.64
N VAL A 70 -3.83 5.40 2.79
CA VAL A 70 -3.37 4.96 4.11
C VAL A 70 -3.78 3.52 4.39
N PHE A 71 -2.80 2.62 4.48
CA PHE A 71 -3.04 1.24 4.87
C PHE A 71 -3.52 1.13 6.31
N GLY A 72 -4.51 0.25 6.51
CA GLY A 72 -5.24 0.10 7.77
C GLY A 72 -6.64 0.71 7.73
N ILE A 73 -6.90 1.67 6.84
CA ILE A 73 -8.23 2.24 6.64
C ILE A 73 -9.11 1.28 5.82
N ALA A 74 -10.22 0.84 6.39
CA ALA A 74 -11.23 0.06 5.68
C ALA A 74 -12.24 0.97 4.97
N TYR A 75 -12.74 1.99 5.69
CA TYR A 75 -13.68 2.96 5.16
C TYR A 75 -13.40 4.35 5.73
N ILE A 76 -13.65 5.36 4.89
CA ILE A 76 -13.65 6.79 5.22
C ILE A 76 -15.09 7.27 5.10
N CYS A 77 -15.65 7.81 6.18
CA CYS A 77 -17.02 8.30 6.19
C CYS A 77 -16.98 9.81 6.45
N PRO A 78 -17.31 10.65 5.46
CA PRO A 78 -17.57 12.07 5.72
C PRO A 78 -18.66 12.22 6.77
N VAL A 79 -18.41 12.96 7.86
CA VAL A 79 -19.31 12.99 9.00
C VAL A 79 -19.61 14.43 9.41
N VAL A 80 -20.87 14.67 9.76
CA VAL A 80 -21.32 15.88 10.44
C VAL A 80 -21.34 15.59 11.94
N ILE A 81 -20.69 16.44 12.73
CA ILE A 81 -20.63 16.34 14.19
C ILE A 81 -21.47 17.45 14.79
N LYS A 82 -22.36 17.10 15.72
CA LYS A 82 -23.25 18.02 16.43
C LYS A 82 -23.17 17.81 17.92
N GLU A 83 -23.39 18.87 18.69
CA GLU A 83 -23.59 18.77 20.15
C GLU A 83 -24.96 18.15 20.43
N ASP A 84 -25.06 17.35 21.50
CA ASP A 84 -26.32 16.76 21.96
C ASP A 84 -27.18 17.85 22.63
N GLN A 85 -28.19 18.33 21.94
CA GLN A 85 -29.16 19.31 22.41
C GLN A 85 -30.58 18.70 22.56
N GLY A 86 -30.68 17.37 22.63
CA GLY A 86 -31.91 16.63 22.75
C GLY A 86 -32.53 16.22 21.42
N TYR A 87 -33.67 15.48 21.51
CA TYR A 87 -34.28 14.82 20.37
C TYR A 87 -34.79 15.79 19.29
N GLU A 88 -35.46 16.87 19.68
CA GLU A 88 -36.01 17.83 18.70
C GLU A 88 -34.93 18.47 17.84
N GLN A 89 -33.73 18.72 18.41
CA GLN A 89 -32.59 19.24 17.65
C GLN A 89 -31.98 18.16 16.77
N LEU A 90 -31.88 16.92 17.27
CA LEU A 90 -31.37 15.78 16.49
C LEU A 90 -32.24 15.55 15.23
N GLU A 91 -33.55 15.62 15.34
CA GLU A 91 -34.48 15.51 14.22
C GLU A 91 -34.19 16.57 13.15
N LYS A 92 -34.11 17.84 13.57
CA LYS A 92 -33.77 18.97 12.66
C LYS A 92 -32.41 18.77 12.00
N ASP A 93 -31.39 18.31 12.74
CA ASP A 93 -30.05 18.09 12.23
C ASP A 93 -30.01 16.95 11.20
N VAL A 94 -30.77 15.88 11.40
CA VAL A 94 -30.90 14.77 10.45
C VAL A 94 -31.60 15.19 9.16
N VAL A 95 -32.71 15.92 9.27
CA VAL A 95 -33.43 16.48 8.10
C VAL A 95 -32.54 17.43 7.32
N ALA A 96 -31.85 18.37 8.00
CA ALA A 96 -30.92 19.29 7.38
C ALA A 96 -29.74 18.57 6.70
N TYR A 97 -29.26 17.48 7.29
CA TYR A 97 -28.23 16.64 6.68
C TYR A 97 -28.71 16.03 5.36
N VAL A 98 -29.89 15.42 5.35
CA VAL A 98 -30.48 14.82 4.15
C VAL A 98 -30.75 15.88 3.07
N ASP A 99 -31.25 17.02 3.46
CA ASP A 99 -31.53 18.12 2.54
C ASP A 99 -30.27 18.59 1.79
N HIS A 100 -29.21 18.74 2.54
CA HIS A 100 -27.95 19.25 1.99
C HIS A 100 -27.16 18.21 1.19
N VAL A 101 -27.10 16.96 1.68
CA VAL A 101 -26.24 15.91 1.06
C VAL A 101 -26.90 15.33 -0.20
N TYR A 102 -28.24 15.28 -0.23
CA TYR A 102 -28.99 14.63 -1.30
C TYR A 102 -29.95 15.63 -1.98
N PRO A 103 -29.50 16.38 -2.99
CA PRO A 103 -30.39 17.27 -3.77
C PRO A 103 -31.53 16.49 -4.43
N ASP A 104 -31.24 15.29 -4.98
CA ASP A 104 -32.26 14.38 -5.49
C ASP A 104 -32.86 13.56 -4.34
N LYS A 105 -34.14 13.82 -4.04
CA LYS A 105 -34.90 13.16 -2.98
C LYS A 105 -35.59 11.88 -3.45
N ASN A 106 -35.61 11.54 -4.74
CA ASN A 106 -36.25 10.31 -5.24
C ASN A 106 -35.37 9.08 -4.99
N LYS A 107 -35.12 8.78 -3.71
CA LYS A 107 -34.24 7.70 -3.25
C LYS A 107 -34.89 6.91 -2.14
N SER A 108 -34.57 5.60 -2.07
CA SER A 108 -34.88 4.79 -0.92
C SER A 108 -33.82 4.88 0.16
N PHE A 109 -34.19 4.89 1.42
CA PHE A 109 -33.27 5.00 2.54
C PHE A 109 -33.65 4.07 3.71
N LYS A 110 -32.65 3.87 4.59
CA LYS A 110 -32.76 3.21 5.88
C LYS A 110 -32.06 4.04 6.94
N MET A 111 -32.73 4.26 8.06
CA MET A 111 -32.11 4.81 9.26
C MET A 111 -31.37 3.73 10.02
N HIS A 112 -30.19 4.08 10.56
CA HIS A 112 -29.37 3.23 11.40
C HIS A 112 -28.84 4.00 12.61
N VAL A 113 -29.60 4.00 13.71
CA VAL A 113 -29.23 4.69 14.95
C VAL A 113 -28.45 3.75 15.88
N ARG A 114 -27.29 4.21 16.33
CA ARG A 114 -26.45 3.55 17.33
C ARG A 114 -26.34 4.41 18.58
N ARG A 115 -26.80 3.91 19.72
CA ARG A 115 -26.64 4.56 21.02
C ARG A 115 -25.46 3.99 21.77
N ALA A 116 -24.33 4.68 21.79
CA ALA A 116 -23.24 4.38 22.72
C ALA A 116 -23.55 4.99 24.13
N LYS A 117 -24.12 6.20 24.15
CA LYS A 117 -24.63 6.86 25.37
C LYS A 117 -25.97 6.24 25.78
N LYS A 118 -25.92 5.28 26.70
CA LYS A 118 -27.11 4.52 27.15
C LYS A 118 -28.15 5.36 27.86
N THR A 119 -27.75 6.51 28.40
CA THR A 119 -28.65 7.47 29.08
C THR A 119 -29.48 8.34 28.12
N TYR A 120 -29.20 8.30 26.79
CA TYR A 120 -29.99 9.04 25.81
C TYR A 120 -31.43 8.46 25.76
N PRO A 121 -32.47 9.29 25.73
CA PRO A 121 -33.88 8.84 25.71
C PRO A 121 -34.22 7.97 24.49
N GLY A 122 -35.15 7.04 24.67
CA GLY A 122 -35.63 6.14 23.61
C GLY A 122 -34.71 4.95 23.33
N THR A 123 -35.19 3.97 22.59
CA THR A 123 -34.41 2.84 22.08
C THR A 123 -33.85 3.16 20.66
N SER A 124 -32.83 2.43 20.20
CA SER A 124 -32.36 2.61 18.81
C SER A 124 -33.44 2.27 17.78
N MET A 125 -34.40 1.39 18.13
CA MET A 125 -35.49 1.03 17.24
C MET A 125 -36.51 2.17 17.12
N GLU A 126 -36.92 2.75 18.24
CA GLU A 126 -37.81 3.92 18.29
C GLU A 126 -37.17 5.10 17.52
N LEU A 127 -35.93 5.43 17.83
CA LEU A 127 -35.23 6.52 17.13
C LEU A 127 -35.07 6.27 15.62
N ASN A 128 -34.90 5.00 15.17
CA ASN A 128 -34.91 4.69 13.73
C ASN A 128 -36.25 5.01 13.09
N ALA A 129 -37.38 4.68 13.78
CA ALA A 129 -38.73 4.94 13.28
C ALA A 129 -39.05 6.44 13.26
N ASP A 130 -38.74 7.12 14.36
CA ASP A 130 -39.06 8.54 14.54
C ASP A 130 -38.27 9.43 13.57
N LEU A 131 -36.97 9.23 13.48
CA LEU A 131 -36.10 9.98 12.53
C LEU A 131 -36.43 9.63 11.07
N GLY A 132 -36.81 8.35 10.81
CA GLY A 132 -37.30 7.94 9.49
C GLY A 132 -38.59 8.63 9.11
N GLY A 133 -39.54 8.77 10.06
CA GLY A 133 -40.77 9.54 9.90
C GLY A 133 -40.50 11.00 9.59
N ALA A 134 -39.64 11.65 10.37
CA ALA A 134 -39.26 13.05 10.17
C ALA A 134 -38.67 13.32 8.76
N ILE A 135 -37.87 12.39 8.22
CA ILE A 135 -37.36 12.49 6.84
C ILE A 135 -38.51 12.38 5.83
N LEU A 136 -39.47 11.45 6.02
CA LEU A 136 -40.63 11.28 5.13
C LEU A 136 -41.57 12.49 5.16
N ASP A 137 -41.78 13.08 6.34
CA ASP A 137 -42.59 14.29 6.50
C ASP A 137 -41.94 15.50 5.79
N ALA A 138 -40.63 15.62 5.86
CA ALA A 138 -39.89 16.69 5.18
C ALA A 138 -39.70 16.46 3.67
N PHE A 139 -39.57 15.20 3.24
CA PHE A 139 -39.28 14.81 1.85
C PHE A 139 -40.20 13.65 1.40
N PRO A 140 -41.46 13.92 1.03
CA PRO A 140 -42.44 12.88 0.67
C PRO A 140 -42.06 12.02 -0.55
N GLU A 141 -41.08 12.48 -1.36
CA GLU A 141 -40.57 11.72 -2.49
C GLU A 141 -39.69 10.55 -2.07
N MET A 142 -39.07 10.61 -0.87
CA MET A 142 -38.23 9.54 -0.34
C MET A 142 -39.06 8.34 0.11
N LYS A 143 -38.45 7.16 0.11
CA LYS A 143 -39.13 5.91 0.51
C LYS A 143 -38.24 5.13 1.48
N VAL A 144 -38.81 4.52 2.49
CA VAL A 144 -38.12 3.61 3.40
C VAL A 144 -37.95 2.24 2.73
N ASP A 145 -36.73 1.74 2.66
CA ASP A 145 -36.42 0.36 2.29
C ASP A 145 -35.44 -0.23 3.30
N VAL A 146 -35.90 -1.14 4.13
CA VAL A 146 -35.11 -1.76 5.19
C VAL A 146 -34.22 -2.92 4.69
N HIS A 147 -34.44 -3.42 3.48
CA HIS A 147 -33.74 -4.57 2.91
C HIS A 147 -32.63 -4.15 1.95
N ASN A 148 -32.98 -3.31 0.96
CA ASN A 148 -32.06 -2.86 -0.09
C ASN A 148 -32.08 -1.33 -0.26
N PRO A 149 -31.76 -0.55 0.78
CA PRO A 149 -31.77 0.91 0.71
C PRO A 149 -30.68 1.43 -0.23
N GLN A 150 -30.99 2.46 -1.01
CA GLN A 150 -30.00 3.21 -1.74
C GLN A 150 -29.11 4.05 -0.81
N LEU A 151 -29.70 4.53 0.31
CA LEU A 151 -28.99 5.34 1.31
C LEU A 151 -29.11 4.70 2.68
N LEU A 152 -27.98 4.50 3.35
CA LEU A 152 -27.93 4.09 4.76
C LEU A 152 -27.52 5.29 5.62
N ILE A 153 -28.51 6.00 6.17
CA ILE A 153 -28.27 7.17 7.01
C ILE A 153 -27.97 6.69 8.43
N THR A 154 -26.75 6.89 8.88
CA THR A 154 -26.30 6.45 10.21
C THR A 154 -26.22 7.63 11.16
N VAL A 155 -26.76 7.46 12.36
CA VAL A 155 -26.66 8.38 13.48
C VAL A 155 -26.01 7.64 14.65
N GLU A 156 -24.80 8.07 15.07
CA GLU A 156 -24.18 7.55 16.29
C GLU A 156 -24.34 8.58 17.41
N ILE A 157 -25.06 8.20 18.48
CA ILE A 157 -25.26 9.03 19.69
C ILE A 157 -24.23 8.61 20.74
N ARG A 158 -23.26 9.48 20.98
CA ARG A 158 -22.15 9.35 21.94
C ARG A 158 -22.17 10.57 22.86
N GLU A 159 -21.02 11.10 23.25
CA GLU A 159 -20.93 12.43 23.89
C GLU A 159 -21.40 13.53 22.94
N LYS A 160 -21.08 13.39 21.65
CA LYS A 160 -21.61 14.18 20.54
C LYS A 160 -22.45 13.31 19.62
N ILE A 161 -23.13 13.92 18.69
CA ILE A 161 -23.94 13.26 17.67
C ILE A 161 -23.17 13.26 16.34
N TYR A 162 -23.08 12.11 15.72
CA TYR A 162 -22.36 11.89 14.46
C TYR A 162 -23.36 11.41 13.40
N ILE A 163 -23.49 12.16 12.29
CA ILE A 163 -24.42 11.86 11.20
C ILE A 163 -23.60 11.62 9.93
N TYR A 164 -23.78 10.48 9.31
CA TYR A 164 -23.12 10.12 8.04
C TYR A 164 -23.92 9.07 7.27
N SER A 165 -23.70 9.02 5.95
CA SER A 165 -24.40 8.06 5.08
C SER A 165 -23.45 7.42 4.05
N GLU A 166 -22.30 8.06 3.80
CA GLU A 166 -21.30 7.54 2.89
C GLU A 166 -20.27 6.69 3.64
N SER A 167 -19.78 5.63 2.96
CA SER A 167 -18.66 4.81 3.41
C SER A 167 -17.75 4.54 2.22
N ILE A 168 -16.78 5.41 2.03
CA ILE A 168 -15.83 5.38 0.92
C ILE A 168 -14.76 4.32 1.22
N PRO A 169 -14.52 3.32 0.35
CA PRO A 169 -13.55 2.29 0.61
C PRO A 169 -12.11 2.82 0.70
N GLY A 170 -11.39 2.43 1.75
CA GLY A 170 -9.96 2.61 1.88
C GLY A 170 -9.18 1.40 1.33
N PRO A 171 -7.84 1.42 1.38
CA PRO A 171 -7.02 0.33 0.86
C PRO A 171 -7.04 -0.93 1.74
N GLY A 172 -7.54 -0.85 2.97
CA GLY A 172 -7.47 -1.94 3.95
C GLY A 172 -6.04 -2.25 4.41
N GLY A 173 -5.81 -3.47 4.85
CA GLY A 173 -4.49 -3.92 5.30
C GLY A 173 -4.12 -3.48 6.72
N MET A 174 -2.83 -3.26 6.94
CA MET A 174 -2.23 -2.94 8.24
C MET A 174 -1.37 -1.67 8.16
N PRO A 175 -1.33 -0.85 9.21
CA PRO A 175 -0.48 0.35 9.24
C PRO A 175 0.99 0.01 9.06
N ILE A 176 1.71 0.82 8.25
CA ILE A 176 3.13 0.65 7.94
C ILE A 176 3.99 0.66 9.21
N GLY A 177 5.01 -0.21 9.23
CA GLY A 177 5.96 -0.34 10.33
C GLY A 177 5.48 -1.22 11.48
N THR A 178 4.24 -1.75 11.41
CA THR A 178 3.72 -2.67 12.45
C THR A 178 4.20 -4.11 12.29
N ASN A 179 4.76 -4.48 11.12
CA ASN A 179 5.23 -5.83 10.80
C ASN A 179 6.68 -5.85 10.26
N GLY A 180 7.55 -5.04 10.86
CA GLY A 180 8.98 -5.02 10.54
C GLY A 180 9.30 -4.31 9.23
N LYS A 181 10.46 -4.67 8.64
CA LYS A 181 11.04 -4.05 7.45
C LYS A 181 11.54 -5.10 6.46
N ALA A 182 11.40 -4.85 5.16
CA ALA A 182 11.93 -5.71 4.11
C ALA A 182 12.59 -4.92 2.98
N MET A 183 13.49 -5.58 2.25
CA MET A 183 14.22 -5.04 1.10
C MET A 183 13.54 -5.48 -0.19
N LEU A 184 13.01 -4.54 -0.95
CA LEU A 184 12.42 -4.76 -2.27
C LEU A 184 13.50 -4.71 -3.35
N LEU A 185 13.62 -5.77 -4.14
CA LEU A 185 14.39 -5.72 -5.39
C LEU A 185 13.50 -5.00 -6.42
N LEU A 186 13.71 -3.69 -6.56
CA LEU A 186 12.92 -2.82 -7.43
C LEU A 186 13.57 -2.75 -8.81
N SER A 187 12.78 -2.95 -9.85
CA SER A 187 13.18 -2.83 -11.26
C SER A 187 12.29 -1.82 -11.98
N GLY A 188 12.63 -1.49 -13.22
CA GLY A 188 11.79 -0.65 -14.09
C GLY A 188 10.53 -1.36 -14.65
N GLY A 189 10.33 -2.64 -14.34
CA GLY A 189 9.18 -3.42 -14.79
C GLY A 189 7.90 -3.19 -13.97
N ILE A 190 6.81 -3.81 -14.43
CA ILE A 190 5.46 -3.68 -13.80
C ILE A 190 5.38 -4.41 -12.46
N ASP A 191 6.07 -5.55 -12.33
CA ASP A 191 5.79 -6.53 -11.28
C ASP A 191 6.38 -6.12 -9.91
N SER A 192 7.59 -5.56 -9.89
CA SER A 192 8.28 -5.23 -8.63
C SER A 192 7.63 -4.08 -7.84
N PRO A 193 7.13 -2.98 -8.46
CA PRO A 193 6.36 -1.97 -7.73
C PRO A 193 5.08 -2.53 -7.10
N VAL A 194 4.38 -3.41 -7.84
CA VAL A 194 3.17 -4.11 -7.34
C VAL A 194 3.51 -4.99 -6.15
N ALA A 195 4.62 -5.75 -6.23
CA ALA A 195 5.08 -6.58 -5.11
C ALA A 195 5.40 -5.74 -3.87
N GLY A 196 6.07 -4.61 -4.03
CA GLY A 196 6.34 -3.65 -2.96
C GLY A 196 5.06 -3.14 -2.29
N TYR A 197 4.09 -2.70 -3.09
CA TYR A 197 2.78 -2.26 -2.61
C TYR A 197 2.05 -3.35 -1.82
N MET A 198 2.01 -4.58 -2.33
CA MET A 198 1.29 -5.69 -1.69
C MET A 198 1.88 -6.05 -0.32
N ILE A 199 3.20 -6.06 -0.18
CA ILE A 199 3.86 -6.34 1.10
C ILE A 199 3.74 -5.14 2.04
N ALA A 200 3.87 -3.90 1.54
CA ALA A 200 3.63 -2.69 2.33
C ALA A 200 2.21 -2.69 2.94
N LYS A 201 1.20 -3.10 2.17
CA LYS A 201 -0.19 -3.25 2.63
C LYS A 201 -0.33 -4.18 3.84
N ARG A 202 0.64 -5.07 4.09
CA ARG A 202 0.67 -5.93 5.30
C ARG A 202 1.39 -5.29 6.48
N GLY A 203 1.67 -3.98 6.43
CA GLY A 203 2.28 -3.22 7.51
C GLY A 203 3.82 -3.30 7.53
N VAL A 204 4.44 -3.81 6.47
CA VAL A 204 5.90 -3.90 6.34
C VAL A 204 6.46 -2.59 5.80
N LYS A 205 7.46 -2.03 6.49
CA LYS A 205 8.22 -0.88 5.98
C LYS A 205 9.14 -1.32 4.85
N ILE A 206 9.16 -0.58 3.75
CA ILE A 206 9.93 -0.93 2.55
C ILE A 206 11.22 -0.11 2.47
N ASN A 207 12.35 -0.78 2.28
CA ASN A 207 13.53 -0.25 1.61
C ASN A 207 13.64 -0.91 0.23
N ALA A 208 14.35 -0.30 -0.71
CA ALA A 208 14.49 -0.84 -2.05
C ALA A 208 15.94 -0.88 -2.49
N VAL A 209 16.29 -1.85 -3.34
CA VAL A 209 17.55 -1.94 -4.05
C VAL A 209 17.28 -2.04 -5.54
N TYR A 210 18.03 -1.27 -6.31
CA TYR A 210 18.05 -1.29 -7.77
C TYR A 210 19.46 -1.58 -8.28
N PHE A 211 19.57 -2.49 -9.24
CA PHE A 211 20.82 -2.85 -9.88
C PHE A 211 20.96 -2.07 -11.19
N HIS A 212 21.94 -1.19 -11.24
CA HIS A 212 22.25 -0.33 -12.37
C HIS A 212 23.55 -0.79 -13.01
N ALA A 213 23.64 -0.81 -14.34
CA ALA A 213 24.81 -1.29 -15.05
C ALA A 213 25.26 -0.30 -16.14
N PRO A 214 25.79 0.89 -15.76
CA PRO A 214 26.31 1.84 -16.74
C PRO A 214 27.57 1.28 -17.42
N PRO A 215 27.83 1.56 -18.73
CA PRO A 215 27.01 2.37 -19.63
C PRO A 215 25.85 1.58 -20.32
N TYR A 216 25.66 0.32 -19.98
CA TYR A 216 24.68 -0.56 -20.63
C TYR A 216 23.24 -0.20 -20.26
N THR A 217 23.00 0.27 -19.02
CA THR A 217 21.72 0.89 -18.64
C THR A 217 21.88 2.40 -18.61
N SER A 218 20.85 3.11 -19.10
CA SER A 218 20.88 4.57 -19.17
C SER A 218 20.50 5.23 -17.85
N GLU A 219 20.88 6.51 -17.66
CA GLU A 219 20.39 7.32 -16.53
C GLU A 219 18.86 7.48 -16.56
N ARG A 220 18.22 7.39 -17.74
CA ARG A 220 16.75 7.38 -17.86
C ARG A 220 16.14 6.12 -17.26
N ALA A 221 16.80 4.97 -17.37
CA ALA A 221 16.38 3.73 -16.71
C ALA A 221 16.45 3.86 -15.18
N LYS A 222 17.52 4.48 -14.65
CA LYS A 222 17.65 4.81 -13.22
C LYS A 222 16.54 5.77 -12.77
N GLN A 223 16.30 6.85 -13.53
CA GLN A 223 15.27 7.82 -13.21
C GLN A 223 13.87 7.19 -13.19
N LYS A 224 13.57 6.30 -14.16
CA LYS A 224 12.33 5.52 -14.18
C LYS A 224 12.10 4.74 -12.87
N VAL A 225 13.14 4.10 -12.34
CA VAL A 225 13.05 3.36 -11.07
C VAL A 225 12.86 4.30 -9.88
N VAL A 226 13.52 5.45 -9.87
CA VAL A 226 13.29 6.52 -8.87
C VAL A 226 11.83 6.98 -8.89
N ASP A 227 11.25 7.19 -10.07
CA ASP A 227 9.87 7.63 -10.21
C ASP A 227 8.87 6.52 -9.78
N LEU A 228 9.17 5.27 -10.09
CA LEU A 228 8.39 4.12 -9.56
C LEU A 228 8.48 4.04 -8.04
N ALA A 229 9.65 4.25 -7.45
CA ALA A 229 9.82 4.28 -5.99
C ALA A 229 8.97 5.40 -5.35
N LYS A 230 8.89 6.59 -5.97
CA LYS A 230 8.01 7.69 -5.50
C LYS A 230 6.53 7.29 -5.52
N LEU A 231 6.08 6.63 -6.59
CA LEU A 231 4.70 6.18 -6.70
C LEU A 231 4.35 5.13 -5.63
N VAL A 232 5.27 4.20 -5.34
CA VAL A 232 5.10 3.23 -4.24
C VAL A 232 5.14 3.94 -2.88
N ALA A 233 6.01 4.94 -2.71
CA ALA A 233 6.15 5.70 -1.46
C ALA A 233 4.86 6.43 -1.05
N ARG A 234 3.98 6.79 -2.00
CA ARG A 234 2.64 7.35 -1.70
C ARG A 234 1.79 6.45 -0.81
N TYR A 235 2.05 5.15 -0.82
CA TYR A 235 1.33 4.15 -0.01
C TYR A 235 2.18 3.63 1.15
N SER A 236 3.47 3.36 0.90
CA SER A 236 4.37 2.74 1.89
C SER A 236 5.02 3.73 2.85
N GLY A 237 4.85 5.04 2.62
CA GLY A 237 5.68 6.07 3.22
C GLY A 237 7.09 6.07 2.62
N PRO A 238 8.02 6.87 3.19
CA PRO A 238 9.36 7.07 2.62
C PRO A 238 10.16 5.77 2.43
N ILE A 239 10.87 5.69 1.30
CA ILE A 239 11.71 4.55 0.90
C ILE A 239 13.17 5.00 0.81
N ASN A 240 14.10 4.24 1.43
CA ASN A 240 15.51 4.35 1.07
C ASN A 240 15.77 3.44 -0.12
N LEU A 241 16.09 4.01 -1.27
CA LEU A 241 16.47 3.31 -2.50
C LEU A 241 18.00 3.24 -2.57
N TYR A 242 18.55 2.02 -2.65
CA TYR A 242 19.97 1.74 -2.83
C TYR A 242 20.22 1.41 -4.29
N VAL A 243 20.97 2.26 -5.00
CA VAL A 243 21.37 2.04 -6.38
C VAL A 243 22.74 1.39 -6.38
N VAL A 244 22.80 0.14 -6.79
CA VAL A 244 24.01 -0.68 -6.81
C VAL A 244 24.59 -0.70 -8.22
N ASN A 245 25.83 -0.28 -8.40
CA ASN A 245 26.55 -0.50 -9.67
C ASN A 245 26.90 -1.99 -9.82
N PHE A 246 26.27 -2.64 -10.78
CA PHE A 246 26.40 -4.07 -11.02
C PHE A 246 27.26 -4.42 -12.26
N THR A 247 27.80 -3.42 -12.95
CA THR A 247 28.49 -3.56 -14.23
C THR A 247 29.65 -4.55 -14.16
N ASP A 248 30.58 -4.34 -13.23
CA ASP A 248 31.81 -5.16 -13.15
C ASP A 248 31.47 -6.62 -12.81
N ILE A 249 30.53 -6.84 -11.88
CA ILE A 249 30.06 -8.17 -11.53
C ILE A 249 29.40 -8.85 -12.73
N GLN A 250 28.56 -8.12 -13.47
CA GLN A 250 27.86 -8.63 -14.64
C GLN A 250 28.82 -9.03 -15.76
N LEU A 251 29.83 -8.20 -16.04
CA LEU A 251 30.87 -8.50 -17.03
C LEU A 251 31.72 -9.69 -16.60
N TYR A 252 32.11 -9.76 -15.32
CA TYR A 252 32.90 -10.88 -14.81
C TYR A 252 32.15 -12.20 -14.90
N ILE A 253 30.83 -12.21 -14.59
CA ILE A 253 29.97 -13.38 -14.77
C ILE A 253 29.90 -13.76 -16.26
N TYR A 254 29.73 -12.77 -17.14
CA TYR A 254 29.64 -12.98 -18.59
C TYR A 254 30.90 -13.64 -19.16
N ASP A 255 32.09 -13.22 -18.69
CA ASP A 255 33.37 -13.73 -19.18
C ASP A 255 33.71 -15.13 -18.66
N GLN A 256 33.28 -15.45 -17.43
CA GLN A 256 33.70 -16.67 -16.75
C GLN A 256 32.69 -17.81 -16.79
N CYS A 257 31.38 -17.51 -16.95
CA CYS A 257 30.31 -18.50 -16.81
C CYS A 257 29.67 -18.86 -18.16
N PRO A 258 29.02 -20.04 -18.24
CA PRO A 258 28.24 -20.42 -19.43
C PRO A 258 27.12 -19.42 -19.69
N HIS A 259 26.95 -18.99 -20.94
CA HIS A 259 26.03 -17.91 -21.28
C HIS A 259 24.54 -18.29 -21.07
N ASP A 260 24.18 -19.56 -21.18
CA ASP A 260 22.82 -20.03 -20.89
C ASP A 260 22.47 -19.99 -19.38
N GLU A 261 23.47 -19.97 -18.49
CA GLU A 261 23.31 -19.88 -17.04
C GLU A 261 23.35 -18.43 -16.52
N LEU A 262 23.75 -17.43 -17.33
CA LEU A 262 24.05 -16.06 -16.90
C LEU A 262 22.92 -15.43 -16.08
N THR A 263 21.71 -15.51 -16.56
CA THR A 263 20.54 -14.89 -15.88
C THR A 263 20.35 -15.45 -14.46
N ILE A 264 20.54 -16.76 -14.29
CA ILE A 264 20.39 -17.40 -12.98
C ILE A 264 21.54 -16.98 -12.05
N ILE A 265 22.78 -17.01 -12.55
CA ILE A 265 23.96 -16.65 -11.76
C ILE A 265 23.90 -15.17 -11.35
N MET A 266 23.60 -14.26 -12.28
CA MET A 266 23.44 -12.83 -11.97
C MET A 266 22.39 -12.61 -10.88
N ARG A 267 21.20 -13.25 -11.00
CA ARG A 267 20.13 -13.13 -10.02
C ARG A 267 20.55 -13.66 -8.63
N ARG A 268 21.33 -14.71 -8.57
CA ARG A 268 21.88 -15.24 -7.30
C ARG A 268 22.77 -14.18 -6.62
N TYR A 269 23.64 -13.49 -7.36
CA TYR A 269 24.47 -12.42 -6.80
C TYR A 269 23.66 -11.17 -6.45
N MET A 270 22.65 -10.81 -7.23
CA MET A 270 21.71 -9.74 -6.88
C MET A 270 20.99 -10.03 -5.56
N MET A 271 20.54 -11.27 -5.35
CA MET A 271 19.89 -11.69 -4.10
C MET A 271 20.88 -11.62 -2.91
N LYS A 272 22.13 -12.08 -3.07
CA LYS A 272 23.18 -11.98 -2.03
C LYS A 272 23.44 -10.51 -1.64
N ILE A 273 23.61 -9.63 -2.62
CA ILE A 273 23.86 -8.20 -2.40
C ILE A 273 22.65 -7.54 -1.73
N ALA A 274 21.43 -7.81 -2.23
CA ALA A 274 20.20 -7.28 -1.66
C ALA A 274 20.00 -7.73 -0.20
N GLU A 275 20.30 -9.00 0.12
CA GLU A 275 20.25 -9.51 1.48
C GLU A 275 21.27 -8.84 2.38
N ARG A 276 22.49 -8.61 1.90
CA ARG A 276 23.57 -7.97 2.67
C ARG A 276 23.19 -6.52 3.00
N ILE A 277 22.81 -5.71 2.02
CA ILE A 277 22.31 -4.35 2.25
C ILE A 277 21.08 -4.39 3.18
N GLY A 278 20.17 -5.35 2.96
CA GLY A 278 18.98 -5.53 3.79
C GLY A 278 19.33 -5.75 5.26
N LYS A 279 20.26 -6.65 5.57
CA LYS A 279 20.75 -6.91 6.94
C LYS A 279 21.30 -5.66 7.60
N GLU A 280 22.15 -4.92 6.91
CA GLU A 280 22.74 -3.67 7.39
C GLU A 280 21.66 -2.61 7.70
N GLN A 281 20.55 -2.64 6.97
CA GLN A 281 19.43 -1.73 7.15
C GLN A 281 18.34 -2.26 8.11
N GLY A 282 18.56 -3.40 8.76
CA GLY A 282 17.62 -4.03 9.68
C GLY A 282 16.38 -4.59 9.00
N CYS A 283 16.48 -4.97 7.73
CA CYS A 283 15.43 -5.72 7.04
C CYS A 283 15.45 -7.19 7.49
N LEU A 284 14.28 -7.81 7.53
CA LEU A 284 14.07 -9.19 7.96
C LEU A 284 13.62 -10.12 6.82
N GLY A 285 13.52 -9.59 5.61
CA GLY A 285 13.12 -10.35 4.42
C GLY A 285 13.42 -9.58 3.14
N LEU A 286 13.42 -10.30 2.02
CA LEU A 286 13.50 -9.77 0.67
C LEU A 286 12.13 -9.81 0.01
N ILE A 287 11.88 -8.91 -0.95
CA ILE A 287 10.65 -8.86 -1.75
C ILE A 287 11.04 -8.88 -3.21
N THR A 288 10.43 -9.76 -4.00
CA THR A 288 10.62 -9.82 -5.45
C THR A 288 9.28 -9.83 -6.18
N GLY A 289 9.26 -9.30 -7.41
CA GLY A 289 8.09 -9.29 -8.29
C GLY A 289 8.02 -10.53 -9.19
N GLU A 290 8.48 -11.68 -8.75
CA GLU A 290 8.50 -12.91 -9.56
C GLU A 290 7.13 -13.56 -9.64
N SER A 291 6.74 -13.99 -10.86
CA SER A 291 5.55 -14.81 -11.15
C SER A 291 5.97 -16.08 -11.89
N ILE A 292 5.43 -17.25 -11.49
CA ILE A 292 5.82 -18.54 -12.09
C ILE A 292 5.45 -18.59 -13.57
N GLY A 293 6.44 -18.92 -14.41
CA GLY A 293 6.24 -19.14 -15.83
C GLY A 293 6.14 -17.90 -16.69
N GLN A 294 6.27 -16.69 -16.13
CA GLN A 294 6.18 -15.45 -16.89
C GLN A 294 7.39 -15.27 -17.83
N VAL A 295 8.60 -15.62 -17.38
CA VAL A 295 9.83 -15.64 -18.18
C VAL A 295 10.69 -16.86 -17.85
N ALA A 296 11.69 -17.14 -18.69
CA ALA A 296 12.57 -18.32 -18.58
C ALA A 296 13.26 -18.44 -17.19
N SER A 297 13.61 -17.34 -16.55
CA SER A 297 14.23 -17.31 -15.22
C SER A 297 13.24 -17.43 -14.06
N GLN A 298 11.95 -17.60 -14.32
CA GLN A 298 10.88 -17.69 -13.30
C GLN A 298 10.17 -19.05 -13.33
N THR A 299 10.86 -20.11 -13.75
CA THR A 299 10.40 -21.49 -13.52
C THR A 299 10.61 -21.87 -12.07
N VAL A 300 9.90 -22.89 -11.59
CA VAL A 300 10.06 -23.40 -10.21
C VAL A 300 11.53 -23.76 -9.92
N GLN A 301 12.22 -24.39 -10.89
CA GLN A 301 13.64 -24.75 -10.77
C GLN A 301 14.54 -23.50 -10.71
N SER A 302 14.27 -22.49 -11.55
CA SER A 302 15.00 -21.21 -11.54
C SER A 302 14.82 -20.48 -10.23
N LEU A 303 13.58 -20.43 -9.71
CA LEU A 303 13.26 -19.81 -8.42
C LEU A 303 13.95 -20.54 -7.27
N ALA A 304 13.97 -21.89 -7.27
CA ALA A 304 14.70 -22.67 -6.28
C ALA A 304 16.20 -22.36 -6.31
N ALA A 305 16.79 -22.29 -7.52
CA ALA A 305 18.21 -21.97 -7.68
C ALA A 305 18.56 -20.54 -7.20
N THR A 306 17.72 -19.56 -7.44
CA THR A 306 17.95 -18.18 -6.97
C THR A 306 17.67 -18.02 -5.47
N ASN A 307 16.70 -18.75 -4.93
CA ASN A 307 16.36 -18.71 -3.50
C ASN A 307 17.41 -19.34 -2.61
N GLU A 308 18.15 -20.31 -3.11
CA GLU A 308 19.11 -21.13 -2.33
C GLU A 308 20.24 -20.29 -1.70
N VAL A 309 20.57 -19.13 -2.29
CA VAL A 309 21.59 -18.21 -1.73
C VAL A 309 21.08 -17.30 -0.63
N CYS A 310 19.77 -17.29 -0.38
CA CYS A 310 19.16 -16.41 0.61
C CYS A 310 19.04 -17.10 1.96
N THR A 311 19.37 -16.39 3.04
CA THR A 311 19.12 -16.81 4.42
C THR A 311 17.88 -16.13 5.03
N MET A 312 17.46 -15.01 4.44
CA MET A 312 16.22 -14.33 4.78
C MET A 312 15.02 -14.94 4.04
N PRO A 313 13.80 -14.85 4.61
CA PRO A 313 12.58 -15.13 3.85
C PRO A 313 12.50 -14.26 2.58
N VAL A 314 12.09 -14.86 1.47
CA VAL A 314 11.82 -14.14 0.21
C VAL A 314 10.33 -14.11 -0.04
N PHE A 315 9.74 -12.93 0.04
CA PHE A 315 8.33 -12.69 -0.22
C PHE A 315 8.09 -12.48 -1.71
N ARG A 316 7.21 -13.29 -2.28
CA ARG A 316 6.83 -13.27 -3.70
C ARG A 316 5.31 -13.06 -3.81
N PRO A 317 4.79 -11.87 -3.53
CA PRO A 317 3.34 -11.67 -3.40
C PRO A 317 2.57 -11.89 -4.70
N VAL A 318 3.22 -11.78 -5.86
CA VAL A 318 2.61 -11.99 -7.19
C VAL A 318 2.93 -13.35 -7.81
N ILE A 319 3.46 -14.29 -7.04
CA ILE A 319 3.99 -15.57 -7.54
C ILE A 319 2.99 -16.42 -8.33
N GLY A 320 1.72 -16.36 -8.00
CA GLY A 320 0.63 -17.09 -8.65
C GLY A 320 -0.27 -16.24 -9.53
N PHE A 321 0.06 -14.96 -9.73
CA PHE A 321 -0.73 -14.03 -10.54
C PHE A 321 -0.40 -14.17 -12.01
N ASP A 322 -1.40 -14.05 -12.86
CA ASP A 322 -1.19 -13.83 -14.27
C ASP A 322 -0.81 -12.36 -14.56
N LYS A 323 -0.46 -12.08 -15.81
CA LYS A 323 0.00 -10.74 -16.19
C LYS A 323 -1.09 -9.69 -16.04
N GLN A 324 -2.37 -10.03 -16.29
CA GLN A 324 -3.47 -9.09 -16.21
C GLN A 324 -3.76 -8.70 -14.75
N GLU A 325 -3.73 -9.64 -13.82
CA GLU A 325 -3.92 -9.37 -12.40
C GLU A 325 -2.88 -8.38 -11.86
N ILE A 326 -1.61 -8.51 -12.31
CA ILE A 326 -0.53 -7.59 -11.94
C ILE A 326 -0.74 -6.21 -12.59
N VAL A 327 -1.14 -6.16 -13.86
CA VAL A 327 -1.45 -4.92 -14.60
C VAL A 327 -2.59 -4.17 -13.91
N ASP A 328 -3.66 -4.84 -13.51
CA ASP A 328 -4.81 -4.22 -12.85
C ASP A 328 -4.40 -3.53 -11.53
N ILE A 329 -3.52 -4.17 -10.75
CA ILE A 329 -2.99 -3.53 -9.54
C ILE A 329 -2.08 -2.36 -9.90
N SER A 330 -1.23 -2.49 -10.93
CA SER A 330 -0.31 -1.42 -11.34
C SER A 330 -1.04 -0.17 -11.83
N LEU A 331 -2.17 -0.35 -12.52
CA LEU A 331 -3.08 0.73 -12.91
C LEU A 331 -3.68 1.41 -11.67
N LYS A 332 -4.16 0.61 -10.72
CA LYS A 332 -4.75 1.11 -9.47
C LYS A 332 -3.78 1.96 -8.65
N ILE A 333 -2.50 1.62 -8.65
CA ILE A 333 -1.46 2.34 -7.90
C ILE A 333 -0.69 3.35 -8.75
N ASN A 334 -1.12 3.60 -9.97
CA ASN A 334 -0.55 4.55 -10.93
C ASN A 334 0.92 4.28 -11.31
N THR A 335 1.38 3.02 -11.25
CA THR A 335 2.74 2.65 -11.65
C THR A 335 2.85 2.16 -13.09
N TYR A 336 1.73 1.82 -13.73
CA TYR A 336 1.70 1.21 -15.05
C TYR A 336 2.38 2.06 -16.12
N GLU A 337 1.95 3.32 -16.30
CA GLU A 337 2.45 4.22 -17.35
C GLU A 337 3.97 4.47 -17.23
N THR A 338 4.47 4.57 -16.00
CA THR A 338 5.92 4.67 -15.78
C THR A 338 6.63 3.37 -16.09
N SER A 339 6.04 2.22 -15.70
CA SER A 339 6.64 0.90 -15.88
C SER A 339 6.81 0.49 -17.35
N ILE A 340 5.91 0.92 -18.25
CA ILE A 340 5.96 0.57 -19.67
C ILE A 340 6.88 1.46 -20.52
N GLN A 341 7.52 2.46 -19.93
CA GLN A 341 8.49 3.29 -20.65
C GLN A 341 9.65 2.44 -21.17
N PRO A 342 10.16 2.72 -22.39
CA PRO A 342 11.10 1.87 -23.12
C PRO A 342 12.56 2.02 -22.64
N TYR A 343 12.78 1.87 -21.34
CA TYR A 343 14.11 1.87 -20.73
C TYR A 343 14.37 0.51 -20.10
N GLU A 344 15.45 -0.15 -20.55
CA GLU A 344 15.78 -1.53 -20.20
C GLU A 344 16.48 -1.63 -18.85
N ASP A 345 16.20 -2.72 -18.13
CA ASP A 345 16.89 -3.11 -16.90
C ASP A 345 18.18 -3.90 -17.18
N CYS A 346 19.10 -3.94 -16.24
CA CYS A 346 20.38 -4.62 -16.37
C CYS A 346 20.25 -6.12 -16.71
N CYS A 347 19.19 -6.77 -16.27
CA CYS A 347 18.95 -8.20 -16.52
C CYS A 347 18.66 -8.55 -17.99
N THR A 348 18.28 -7.57 -18.82
CA THR A 348 17.93 -7.80 -20.23
C THR A 348 19.09 -7.68 -21.19
N ILE A 349 20.20 -7.11 -20.77
CA ILE A 349 21.32 -6.73 -21.64
C ILE A 349 22.13 -7.94 -22.13
N PHE A 350 22.32 -8.93 -21.28
CA PHE A 350 23.14 -10.13 -21.57
C PHE A 350 22.32 -11.42 -21.53
N VAL A 351 21.09 -11.35 -22.07
CA VAL A 351 20.23 -12.55 -22.14
C VAL A 351 20.74 -13.48 -23.22
N ALA A 352 20.97 -14.74 -22.86
CA ALA A 352 21.29 -15.79 -23.83
C ALA A 352 20.12 -16.02 -24.80
N LYS A 353 20.43 -16.40 -26.05
CA LYS A 353 19.40 -16.82 -27.01
C LYS A 353 18.55 -17.97 -26.50
N HIS A 354 19.16 -18.86 -25.71
CA HIS A 354 18.51 -20.04 -25.12
C HIS A 354 18.89 -20.12 -23.63
N PRO A 355 18.24 -19.34 -22.74
CA PRO A 355 18.53 -19.39 -21.32
C PRO A 355 18.06 -20.71 -20.73
N VAL A 356 18.78 -21.23 -19.74
CA VAL A 356 18.39 -22.45 -19.02
C VAL A 356 17.09 -22.19 -18.25
N THR A 357 16.08 -23.05 -18.51
CA THR A 357 14.76 -22.97 -17.83
C THR A 357 14.63 -24.01 -16.69
N LYS A 358 15.50 -25.02 -16.69
CA LYS A 358 15.57 -26.05 -15.65
C LYS A 358 17.00 -26.17 -15.13
N PRO A 359 17.52 -25.13 -14.43
CA PRO A 359 18.89 -25.15 -13.93
C PRO A 359 19.09 -26.26 -12.91
N ASN A 360 20.22 -26.97 -13.03
CA ASN A 360 20.70 -27.87 -11.99
C ASN A 360 21.56 -27.06 -11.01
N ILE A 361 21.16 -27.01 -9.74
CA ILE A 361 21.86 -26.21 -8.70
C ILE A 361 23.34 -26.61 -8.58
N GLN A 362 23.68 -27.89 -8.71
CA GLN A 362 25.06 -28.34 -8.61
C GLN A 362 25.92 -27.84 -9.79
N MET A 363 25.32 -27.77 -10.98
CA MET A 363 25.98 -27.21 -12.16
C MET A 363 26.19 -25.70 -12.01
N ILE A 364 25.14 -24.98 -11.57
CA ILE A 364 25.24 -23.54 -11.27
C ILE A 364 26.35 -23.26 -10.26
N LYS A 365 26.41 -24.00 -9.14
CA LYS A 365 27.48 -23.88 -8.13
C LYS A 365 28.85 -24.18 -8.71
N LYS A 366 28.95 -25.16 -9.63
CA LYS A 366 30.23 -25.47 -10.32
C LYS A 366 30.67 -24.31 -11.22
N SER A 367 29.73 -23.68 -11.91
CA SER A 367 30.02 -22.47 -12.70
C SER A 367 30.42 -21.29 -11.83
N GLU A 368 29.76 -21.07 -10.69
CA GLU A 368 30.10 -20.02 -9.71
C GLU A 368 31.51 -20.18 -9.11
N LYS A 369 32.06 -21.39 -9.01
CA LYS A 369 33.45 -21.61 -8.54
C LYS A 369 34.47 -20.88 -9.40
N LYS A 370 34.20 -20.63 -10.66
CA LYS A 370 35.10 -19.85 -11.55
C LYS A 370 35.17 -18.37 -11.17
N LEU A 371 34.24 -17.89 -10.33
CA LEU A 371 34.16 -16.51 -9.88
C LEU A 371 34.90 -16.30 -8.53
N GLU A 372 35.26 -17.36 -7.80
CA GLU A 372 35.72 -17.31 -6.41
C GLU A 372 36.93 -16.39 -6.20
N GLU A 373 37.75 -16.16 -7.24
CA GLU A 373 38.95 -15.32 -7.14
C GLU A 373 38.66 -13.84 -6.83
N LYS A 374 37.57 -13.27 -7.39
CA LYS A 374 37.33 -11.81 -7.34
C LYS A 374 35.92 -11.43 -6.89
N ILE A 375 34.98 -12.34 -6.93
CA ILE A 375 33.56 -12.00 -6.79
C ILE A 375 33.20 -11.43 -5.42
N ASP A 376 33.85 -11.89 -4.34
CA ASP A 376 33.61 -11.40 -2.99
C ASP A 376 34.09 -9.96 -2.83
N GLU A 377 35.28 -9.62 -3.36
CA GLU A 377 35.76 -8.24 -3.39
C GLU A 377 34.85 -7.32 -4.21
N MET A 378 34.39 -7.80 -5.38
CA MET A 378 33.46 -7.05 -6.23
C MET A 378 32.12 -6.81 -5.54
N MET A 379 31.58 -7.80 -4.82
CA MET A 379 30.35 -7.63 -4.02
C MET A 379 30.57 -6.64 -2.88
N ASP A 380 31.74 -6.70 -2.18
CA ASP A 380 32.08 -5.75 -1.13
C ASP A 380 32.12 -4.32 -1.68
N GLN A 381 32.76 -4.13 -2.82
CA GLN A 381 32.79 -2.83 -3.50
C GLN A 381 31.38 -2.37 -3.88
N ALA A 382 30.58 -3.23 -4.50
CA ALA A 382 29.23 -2.89 -4.94
C ALA A 382 28.31 -2.48 -3.77
N VAL A 383 28.41 -3.17 -2.62
CA VAL A 383 27.65 -2.83 -1.40
C VAL A 383 28.14 -1.51 -0.80
N ASN A 384 29.46 -1.35 -0.65
CA ASN A 384 30.04 -0.19 0.02
C ASN A 384 29.92 1.12 -0.78
N THR A 385 29.78 1.02 -2.12
CA THR A 385 29.63 2.18 -3.02
C THR A 385 28.16 2.40 -3.46
N ALA A 386 27.22 1.64 -2.95
CA ALA A 386 25.80 1.79 -3.29
C ALA A 386 25.31 3.21 -2.95
N GLU A 387 24.79 3.90 -3.96
CA GLU A 387 24.19 5.23 -3.79
C GLU A 387 22.87 5.12 -3.04
N ARG A 388 22.72 5.85 -1.95
CA ARG A 388 21.47 5.92 -1.20
C ARG A 388 20.67 7.14 -1.60
N ILE A 389 19.48 6.94 -2.13
CA ILE A 389 18.51 7.99 -2.46
C ILE A 389 17.34 7.89 -1.47
N TYR A 390 17.04 8.97 -0.76
CA TYR A 390 15.87 9.05 0.09
C TYR A 390 14.67 9.50 -0.75
N ILE A 391 13.63 8.67 -0.82
CA ILE A 391 12.44 8.90 -1.63
C ILE A 391 11.29 9.27 -0.70
N GLU A 392 10.74 10.44 -0.86
CA GLU A 392 9.45 10.88 -0.29
C GLU A 392 8.37 10.93 -1.39
N ALA A 393 7.09 10.85 -0.96
CA ALA A 393 5.93 10.90 -1.86
C ALA A 393 5.56 12.33 -2.23
#